data_cf1bdaebaf01bc6f8a9b240320f3347d
#
_entry.id   cf1bdaebaf01bc6f8a9b240320f3347d
#
_cell.length_a   1.000
_cell.length_b   1.000
_cell.length_c   1.000
_cell.angle_alpha   90.00
_cell.angle_beta   90.00
_cell.angle_gamma   90.00
#
_symmetry.space_group_name_H-M   'P 1'
#
loop_
_entity.id
_entity.type
_entity.pdbx_description
1 polymer ?
#
loop_
_entity_poly.entity_id
_entity_poly.type
_entity_poly.pdbx_seq_one_letter_code
_entity_poly.pdbx_strand_id
1 'polypeptide(L)'
;NDAVLSFHELFGAAGRWPSEQHVLDEDEIVDGRDELGMLLYGHERNAFWFGSQLTIEEARAWAPHQNATGLQVTSAVLAGMVWALENPDAGIVETDDMDHRRCLEIQRPYLGTVAGYYTDWTPLTNRPGLFDEDIDPDDPWQFRNVLVH
;
A
#
# COMPACT_ATOMS: atom_id res chain seq x y z
N ASN A 1 2.11 -18.14 0.19
CA ASN A 1 3.36 -17.45 0.49
C ASN A 1 3.67 -17.53 1.99
N ASP A 2 4.86 -17.10 2.41
CA ASP A 2 5.35 -17.24 3.77
C ASP A 2 4.52 -16.44 4.78
N ALA A 3 4.00 -15.29 4.38
CA ALA A 3 3.10 -14.50 5.23
C ALA A 3 1.80 -15.27 5.56
N VAL A 4 1.22 -15.95 4.58
CA VAL A 4 0.02 -16.78 4.81
C VAL A 4 0.34 -17.95 5.73
N LEU A 5 1.47 -18.63 5.52
CA LEU A 5 1.91 -19.73 6.40
C LEU A 5 2.14 -19.24 7.85
N SER A 6 2.75 -18.07 8.01
CA SER A 6 2.97 -17.42 9.29
C SER A 6 1.65 -17.12 10.03
N PHE A 7 0.64 -16.64 9.31
CA PHE A 7 -0.70 -16.46 9.88
C PHE A 7 -1.35 -17.78 10.29
N HIS A 8 -1.25 -18.82 9.47
CA HIS A 8 -1.77 -20.13 9.84
C HIS A 8 -1.09 -20.69 11.08
N GLU A 9 0.22 -20.54 11.22
CA GLU A 9 0.95 -20.92 12.42
C GLU A 9 0.47 -20.13 13.66
N LEU A 10 0.39 -18.81 13.54
CA LEU A 10 -0.03 -17.93 14.64
C LEU A 10 -1.44 -18.26 15.11
N PHE A 11 -2.41 -18.36 14.21
CA PHE A 11 -3.79 -18.65 14.55
C PHE A 11 -4.01 -20.11 14.95
N GLY A 12 -3.24 -21.05 14.41
CA GLY A 12 -3.24 -22.46 14.79
C GLY A 12 -2.67 -22.73 16.20
N ALA A 13 -1.96 -21.78 16.78
CA ALA A 13 -1.35 -21.91 18.10
C ALA A 13 -2.31 -21.73 19.30
N ALA A 14 -3.63 -21.79 19.08
CA ALA A 14 -4.68 -21.73 20.11
C ALA A 14 -4.56 -20.49 21.04
N GLY A 15 -4.28 -19.34 20.49
CA GLY A 15 -4.19 -18.07 21.21
C GLY A 15 -2.89 -17.86 21.99
N ARG A 16 -1.89 -18.70 21.77
CA ARG A 16 -0.54 -18.46 22.31
C ARG A 16 0.19 -17.45 21.41
N TRP A 17 0.64 -16.36 22.00
CA TRP A 17 1.44 -15.36 21.31
C TRP A 17 2.94 -15.68 21.40
N PRO A 18 3.73 -15.29 20.39
CA PRO A 18 5.18 -15.36 20.49
C PRO A 18 5.67 -14.60 21.71
N SER A 19 6.64 -15.17 22.42
CA SER A 19 7.28 -14.54 23.60
C SER A 19 8.37 -13.55 23.22
N GLU A 20 8.89 -13.65 21.99
CA GLU A 20 9.94 -12.80 21.47
C GLU A 20 9.39 -11.83 20.43
N GLN A 21 9.94 -10.62 20.42
CA GLN A 21 9.68 -9.60 19.40
C GLN A 21 10.98 -9.35 18.67
N HIS A 22 10.90 -9.36 17.35
CA HIS A 22 12.00 -9.00 16.49
C HIS A 22 11.70 -7.67 15.81
N VAL A 23 12.60 -6.71 15.96
CA VAL A 23 12.60 -5.46 15.20
C VAL A 23 13.64 -5.60 14.12
N LEU A 24 13.22 -5.43 12.86
CA LEU A 24 14.13 -5.58 11.72
C LEU A 24 15.30 -4.61 11.82
N ASP A 25 16.50 -5.13 11.66
CA ASP A 25 17.69 -4.32 11.48
C ASP A 25 17.72 -3.71 10.07
N GLU A 26 18.51 -2.65 9.92
CA GLU A 26 18.54 -1.83 8.70
C GLU A 26 19.01 -2.55 7.44
N ASP A 27 19.69 -3.68 7.57
CA ASP A 27 20.22 -4.51 6.47
C ASP A 27 19.44 -5.82 6.24
N GLU A 28 18.45 -6.13 7.06
CA GLU A 28 17.66 -7.36 6.91
C GLU A 28 16.75 -7.35 5.69
N ILE A 29 16.29 -6.17 5.23
CA ILE A 29 15.59 -6.05 3.96
C ILE A 29 16.64 -5.92 2.86
N VAL A 30 16.91 -7.01 2.17
CA VAL A 30 17.98 -7.08 1.16
C VAL A 30 17.53 -6.69 -0.24
N ASP A 31 16.24 -6.84 -0.55
CA ASP A 31 15.64 -6.54 -1.84
C ASP A 31 14.14 -6.30 -1.66
N GLY A 32 13.55 -5.59 -2.59
CA GLY A 32 12.11 -5.38 -2.62
C GLY A 32 11.70 -3.98 -3.02
N ARG A 33 10.41 -3.86 -3.19
CA ARG A 33 9.76 -2.64 -3.65
C ARG A 33 8.44 -2.47 -2.92
N ASP A 34 8.16 -1.25 -2.49
CA ASP A 34 6.86 -0.90 -1.95
C ASP A 34 5.98 -0.30 -3.06
N GLU A 35 4.76 -0.77 -3.15
CA GLU A 35 3.77 -0.34 -4.14
C GLU A 35 2.56 0.20 -3.39
N LEU A 36 2.48 1.52 -3.26
CA LEU A 36 1.37 2.21 -2.61
C LEU A 36 0.48 2.84 -3.66
N GLY A 37 -0.79 2.45 -3.67
CA GLY A 37 -1.68 2.95 -4.70
C GLY A 37 -3.15 2.70 -4.41
N MET A 38 -3.98 3.14 -5.35
CA MET A 38 -5.42 2.93 -5.34
C MET A 38 -5.83 2.11 -6.55
N LEU A 39 -6.72 1.16 -6.33
CA LEU A 39 -7.39 0.41 -7.38
C LEU A 39 -8.82 0.95 -7.54
N LEU A 40 -9.07 1.60 -8.66
CA LEU A 40 -10.42 2.00 -9.08
C LEU A 40 -10.98 0.91 -9.99
N TYR A 41 -12.11 0.32 -9.65
CA TYR A 41 -12.68 -0.82 -10.37
C TYR A 41 -14.19 -0.71 -10.55
N GLY A 42 -14.75 -1.58 -11.40
CA GLY A 42 -16.18 -1.63 -11.68
C GLY A 42 -16.65 -0.57 -12.67
N HIS A 43 -15.77 0.03 -13.43
CA HIS A 43 -16.10 0.94 -14.51
C HIS A 43 -15.99 0.24 -15.89
N GLU A 44 -16.44 0.88 -16.96
CA GLU A 44 -16.48 0.30 -18.31
C GLU A 44 -15.16 -0.26 -18.86
N ARG A 45 -14.03 0.17 -18.30
CA ARG A 45 -12.67 -0.29 -18.65
C ARG A 45 -12.08 -1.26 -17.63
N ASN A 46 -12.92 -1.92 -16.85
CA ASN A 46 -12.63 -2.90 -15.83
C ASN A 46 -11.96 -2.31 -14.57
N ALA A 47 -10.66 -2.16 -14.54
CA ALA A 47 -9.96 -1.61 -13.38
C ALA A 47 -8.77 -0.74 -13.79
N PHE A 48 -8.45 0.23 -12.94
CA PHE A 48 -7.32 1.14 -13.10
C PHE A 48 -6.59 1.25 -11.76
N TRP A 49 -5.31 0.86 -11.76
CA TRP A 49 -4.43 1.10 -10.62
C TRP A 49 -3.63 2.37 -10.83
N PHE A 50 -3.51 3.19 -9.81
CA PHE A 50 -2.64 4.37 -9.80
C PHE A 50 -1.90 4.44 -8.48
N GLY A 51 -0.58 4.60 -8.54
CA GLY A 51 0.22 4.64 -7.31
C GLY A 51 1.70 4.89 -7.56
N SER A 52 2.46 4.73 -6.50
CA SER A 52 3.90 4.87 -6.44
C SER A 52 4.58 3.51 -6.28
N GLN A 53 5.79 3.42 -6.80
CA GLN A 53 6.65 2.24 -6.70
C GLN A 53 8.04 2.71 -6.30
N LEU A 54 8.49 2.33 -5.10
CA LEU A 54 9.78 2.71 -4.54
C LEU A 54 10.56 1.47 -4.11
N THR A 55 11.76 1.29 -4.65
CA THR A 55 12.63 0.17 -4.25
C THR A 55 13.38 0.47 -2.96
N ILE A 56 13.89 -0.58 -2.32
CA ILE A 56 14.70 -0.43 -1.10
C ILE A 56 16.00 0.33 -1.41
N GLU A 57 16.59 0.12 -2.58
CA GLU A 57 17.81 0.81 -3.01
C GLU A 57 17.58 2.31 -3.22
N GLU A 58 16.47 2.67 -3.88
CA GLU A 58 16.07 4.07 -4.06
C GLU A 58 15.79 4.74 -2.72
N ALA A 59 15.10 4.05 -1.81
CA ALA A 59 14.82 4.58 -0.48
C ALA A 59 16.11 4.84 0.31
N ARG A 60 17.05 3.90 0.31
CA ARG A 60 18.35 4.04 0.98
C ARG A 60 19.27 5.09 0.36
N ALA A 61 19.13 5.35 -0.94
CA ALA A 61 19.85 6.44 -1.60
C ALA A 61 19.42 7.82 -1.07
N TRP A 62 18.16 7.98 -0.68
CA TRP A 62 17.63 9.19 -0.04
C TRP A 62 17.90 9.22 1.46
N ALA A 63 17.68 8.11 2.14
CA ALA A 63 17.80 8.00 3.59
C ALA A 63 18.36 6.61 3.96
N PRO A 64 19.66 6.49 4.23
CA PRO A 64 20.39 5.22 4.34
C PRO A 64 19.82 4.21 5.33
N HIS A 65 19.12 4.68 6.37
CA HIS A 65 18.54 3.84 7.42
C HIS A 65 17.02 3.67 7.28
N GLN A 66 16.43 4.09 6.16
CA GLN A 66 15.02 3.95 5.88
C GLN A 66 14.72 2.75 4.96
N ASN A 67 13.53 2.21 5.11
CA ASN A 67 12.94 1.33 4.10
C ASN A 67 11.99 2.12 3.18
N ALA A 68 11.54 1.46 2.10
CA ALA A 68 10.68 2.11 1.11
C ALA A 68 9.36 2.60 1.71
N THR A 69 8.68 1.78 2.52
CA THR A 69 7.42 2.15 3.20
C THR A 69 7.63 3.34 4.13
N GLY A 70 8.67 3.27 4.97
CA GLY A 70 8.98 4.33 5.93
C GLY A 70 9.25 5.67 5.23
N LEU A 71 10.00 5.66 4.12
CA LEU A 71 10.30 6.88 3.36
C LEU A 71 9.04 7.47 2.72
N GLN A 72 8.19 6.66 2.09
CA GLN A 72 6.95 7.13 1.47
C GLN A 72 6.00 7.75 2.51
N VAL A 73 5.82 7.08 3.66
CA VAL A 73 4.95 7.59 4.74
C VAL A 73 5.51 8.89 5.33
N THR A 74 6.80 8.94 5.65
CA THR A 74 7.41 10.13 6.26
C THR A 74 7.47 11.31 5.29
N SER A 75 7.52 11.08 3.98
CA SER A 75 7.44 12.14 2.97
C SER A 75 6.10 12.89 3.01
N ALA A 76 5.01 12.19 3.34
CA ALA A 76 3.70 12.82 3.54
C ALA A 76 3.68 13.73 4.77
N VAL A 77 4.30 13.28 5.87
CA VAL A 77 4.46 14.12 7.08
C VAL A 77 5.30 15.35 6.76
N LEU A 78 6.40 15.19 6.04
CA LEU A 78 7.24 16.31 5.59
C LEU A 78 6.43 17.31 4.75
N ALA A 79 5.63 16.82 3.80
CA ALA A 79 4.78 17.68 2.97
C ALA A 79 3.78 18.47 3.82
N GLY A 80 3.12 17.83 4.78
CA GLY A 80 2.21 18.49 5.72
C GLY A 80 2.91 19.56 6.57
N MET A 81 4.12 19.27 7.06
CA MET A 81 4.91 20.25 7.83
C MET A 81 5.29 21.47 6.98
N VAL A 82 5.76 21.26 5.75
CA VAL A 82 6.11 22.34 4.83
C VAL A 82 4.88 23.18 4.49
N TRP A 83 3.76 22.51 4.17
CA TRP A 83 2.50 23.20 3.90
C TRP A 83 2.05 24.06 5.08
N ALA A 84 2.14 23.56 6.31
CA ALA A 84 1.78 24.30 7.52
C ALA A 84 2.67 25.54 7.73
N LEU A 85 3.97 25.43 7.44
CA LEU A 85 4.89 26.57 7.49
C LEU A 85 4.58 27.62 6.41
N GLU A 86 4.10 27.20 5.24
CA GLU A 86 3.69 28.09 4.14
C GLU A 86 2.32 28.75 4.40
N ASN A 87 1.50 28.18 5.29
CA ASN A 87 0.13 28.62 5.60
C ASN A 87 -0.09 28.86 7.12
N PRO A 88 0.69 29.73 7.77
CA PRO A 88 0.69 29.87 9.24
C PRO A 88 -0.64 30.34 9.83
N ASP A 89 -1.47 30.99 9.04
CA ASP A 89 -2.76 31.53 9.48
C ASP A 89 -3.96 30.62 9.16
N ALA A 90 -3.72 29.42 8.59
CA ALA A 90 -4.78 28.50 8.20
C ALA A 90 -5.55 27.89 9.39
N GLY A 91 -4.97 27.92 10.60
CA GLY A 91 -5.59 27.33 11.79
C GLY A 91 -5.53 25.79 11.78
N ILE A 92 -6.60 25.13 12.25
CA ILE A 92 -6.72 23.67 12.23
C ILE A 92 -7.28 23.28 10.86
N VAL A 93 -6.53 22.48 10.12
CA VAL A 93 -6.88 22.04 8.76
C VAL A 93 -6.76 20.53 8.69
N GLU A 94 -7.80 19.88 8.15
CA GLU A 94 -7.77 18.47 7.83
C GLU A 94 -6.98 18.24 6.53
N THR A 95 -6.45 17.03 6.35
CA THR A 95 -5.61 16.70 5.18
C THR A 95 -6.34 16.89 3.84
N ASP A 96 -7.64 16.69 3.82
CA ASP A 96 -8.49 16.82 2.62
C ASP A 96 -8.65 18.30 2.18
N ASP A 97 -8.44 19.23 3.09
CA ASP A 97 -8.52 20.67 2.83
C ASP A 97 -7.16 21.29 2.44
N MET A 98 -6.09 20.50 2.53
CA MET A 98 -4.75 20.96 2.14
C MET A 98 -4.60 21.00 0.61
N ASP A 99 -3.74 21.89 0.09
CA ASP A 99 -3.41 21.87 -1.34
C ASP A 99 -2.61 20.61 -1.69
N HIS A 100 -3.32 19.60 -2.17
CA HIS A 100 -2.76 18.31 -2.57
C HIS A 100 -1.68 18.41 -3.65
N ARG A 101 -1.74 19.42 -4.54
CA ARG A 101 -0.72 19.62 -5.58
C ARG A 101 0.60 20.05 -4.96
N ARG A 102 0.53 20.98 -4.01
CA ARG A 102 1.72 21.41 -3.27
C ARG A 102 2.31 20.28 -2.44
N CYS A 103 1.47 19.52 -1.74
CA CYS A 103 1.92 18.36 -0.98
C CYS A 103 2.58 17.31 -1.87
N LEU A 104 2.01 17.01 -3.04
CA LEU A 104 2.59 16.06 -4.00
C LEU A 104 3.90 16.57 -4.62
N GLU A 105 4.05 17.87 -4.87
CA GLU A 105 5.33 18.44 -5.33
C GLU A 105 6.46 18.13 -4.33
N ILE A 106 6.18 18.24 -3.03
CA ILE A 106 7.15 17.97 -1.97
C ILE A 106 7.44 16.47 -1.87
N GLN A 107 6.42 15.62 -2.00
CA GLN A 107 6.53 14.17 -1.85
C GLN A 107 7.20 13.46 -3.04
N ARG A 108 6.97 13.93 -4.26
CA ARG A 108 7.37 13.26 -5.51
C ARG A 108 8.81 12.73 -5.52
N PRO A 109 9.83 13.45 -5.01
CA PRO A 109 11.19 12.94 -4.99
C PRO A 109 11.36 11.64 -4.17
N TYR A 110 10.46 11.37 -3.23
CA TYR A 110 10.54 10.26 -2.28
C TYR A 110 9.58 9.11 -2.61
N LEU A 111 8.82 9.22 -3.71
CA LEU A 111 7.79 8.24 -4.07
C LEU A 111 8.26 7.21 -5.11
N GLY A 112 9.47 7.39 -5.67
CA GLY A 112 9.93 6.59 -6.80
C GLY A 112 9.09 6.84 -8.05
N THR A 113 8.77 5.78 -8.78
CA THR A 113 7.94 5.86 -9.98
C THR A 113 6.46 6.02 -9.62
N VAL A 114 5.84 7.12 -10.04
CA VAL A 114 4.39 7.33 -9.92
C VAL A 114 3.75 7.11 -11.28
N ALA A 115 2.87 6.12 -11.40
CA ALA A 115 2.25 5.73 -12.66
C ALA A 115 0.85 5.14 -12.47
N GLY A 116 0.09 5.09 -13.56
CA GLY A 116 -1.22 4.47 -13.60
C GLY A 116 -1.35 3.47 -14.74
N TYR A 117 -2.03 2.36 -14.47
CA TYR A 117 -2.20 1.26 -15.41
C TYR A 117 -3.64 0.75 -15.40
N TYR A 118 -4.19 0.49 -16.58
CA TYR A 118 -5.38 -0.33 -16.69
C TYR A 118 -5.01 -1.81 -16.53
N THR A 119 -5.91 -2.56 -15.92
CA THR A 119 -5.73 -3.99 -15.70
C THR A 119 -7.04 -4.74 -15.95
N ASP A 120 -6.92 -5.94 -16.49
CA ASP A 120 -8.03 -6.87 -16.68
C ASP A 120 -8.25 -7.78 -15.47
N TRP A 121 -7.48 -7.59 -14.41
CA TRP A 121 -7.64 -8.34 -13.17
C TRP A 121 -9.01 -8.12 -12.56
N THR A 122 -9.58 -9.18 -12.01
CA THR A 122 -10.81 -9.17 -11.21
C THR A 122 -10.61 -10.05 -9.97
N PRO A 123 -11.46 -9.95 -8.94
CA PRO A 123 -11.41 -10.83 -7.77
C PRO A 123 -11.48 -12.33 -8.09
N LEU A 124 -11.99 -12.70 -9.26
CA LEU A 124 -12.10 -14.08 -9.72
C LEU A 124 -10.88 -14.56 -10.52
N THR A 125 -9.95 -13.67 -10.83
CA THR A 125 -8.75 -14.01 -11.62
C THR A 125 -7.85 -14.95 -10.83
N ASN A 126 -7.56 -16.13 -11.43
CA ASN A 126 -6.74 -17.19 -10.82
C ASN A 126 -7.27 -17.69 -9.46
N ARG A 127 -8.55 -17.53 -9.19
CA ARG A 127 -9.15 -18.03 -7.96
C ARG A 127 -9.20 -19.57 -8.01
N PRO A 128 -8.65 -20.29 -7.02
CA PRO A 128 -8.68 -21.72 -7.00
C PRO A 128 -10.11 -22.22 -6.78
N GLY A 129 -10.56 -23.18 -7.60
CA GLY A 129 -11.88 -23.80 -7.53
C GLY A 129 -11.91 -25.13 -6.80
N LEU A 130 -11.18 -25.26 -5.68
CA LEU A 130 -11.12 -26.53 -4.95
C LEU A 130 -12.43 -26.82 -4.18
N PHE A 131 -13.14 -25.79 -3.75
CA PHE A 131 -14.41 -25.88 -3.06
C PHE A 131 -15.46 -25.06 -3.79
N ASP A 132 -16.74 -25.43 -3.62
CA ASP A 132 -17.85 -24.62 -4.10
C ASP A 132 -17.89 -23.30 -3.31
N GLU A 133 -17.94 -22.18 -4.02
CA GLU A 133 -18.00 -20.86 -3.45
C GLU A 133 -19.23 -20.10 -4.00
N ASP A 134 -19.83 -19.26 -3.16
CA ASP A 134 -20.92 -18.36 -3.58
C ASP A 134 -20.30 -17.16 -4.33
N ILE A 135 -20.04 -17.35 -5.60
CA ILE A 135 -19.50 -16.33 -6.51
C ILE A 135 -20.49 -15.95 -7.60
N ASP A 136 -20.31 -14.75 -8.16
CA ASP A 136 -21.05 -14.27 -9.32
C ASP A 136 -20.06 -14.08 -10.49
N PRO A 137 -19.99 -15.05 -11.42
CA PRO A 137 -19.09 -14.95 -12.57
C PRO A 137 -19.56 -13.94 -13.62
N ASP A 138 -20.85 -13.60 -13.63
CA ASP A 138 -21.41 -12.66 -14.61
C ASP A 138 -21.18 -11.19 -14.20
N ASP A 139 -21.01 -10.96 -12.89
CA ASP A 139 -20.61 -9.66 -12.35
C ASP A 139 -19.42 -9.81 -11.40
N PRO A 140 -18.17 -9.85 -11.93
CA PRO A 140 -16.98 -10.18 -11.16
C PRO A 140 -16.66 -9.19 -10.04
N TRP A 141 -17.22 -7.98 -10.08
CA TRP A 141 -16.97 -6.93 -9.10
C TRP A 141 -17.96 -6.90 -7.93
N GLN A 142 -18.88 -7.87 -7.85
CA GLN A 142 -19.75 -8.01 -6.68
C GLN A 142 -18.93 -8.29 -5.42
N PHE A 143 -19.33 -7.66 -4.31
CA PHE A 143 -18.61 -7.78 -3.04
C PHE A 143 -18.39 -9.23 -2.58
N ARG A 144 -19.39 -10.12 -2.82
CA ARG A 144 -19.26 -11.55 -2.50
C ARG A 144 -18.06 -12.23 -3.20
N ASN A 145 -17.68 -11.74 -4.39
CA ASN A 145 -16.53 -12.26 -5.13
C ASN A 145 -15.17 -11.85 -4.52
N VAL A 146 -15.16 -10.87 -3.61
CA VAL A 146 -13.95 -10.44 -2.90
C VAL A 146 -13.76 -11.24 -1.62
N LEU A 147 -14.83 -11.82 -1.08
CA LEU A 147 -14.76 -12.63 0.14
C LEU A 147 -14.00 -13.93 -0.11
N VAL A 148 -13.19 -14.31 0.87
CA VAL A 148 -12.48 -15.60 0.93
C VAL A 148 -12.99 -16.33 2.18
N HIS A 149 -13.54 -17.53 1.99
CA HIS A 149 -14.12 -18.36 3.05
C HIS A 149 -13.19 -19.49 3.44
#